data_169f5669c26b768f507796c5376620c5
#
_entry.id   169f5669c26b768f507796c5376620c5
#
_cell.length_a   1.000
_cell.length_b   1.000
_cell.length_c   1.000
_cell.angle_alpha   90.00
_cell.angle_beta   90.00
_cell.angle_gamma   90.00
#
_symmetry.space_group_name_H-M   'P 1'
#
loop_
_entity.id
_entity.type
_entity.pdbx_description
1 polymer ?
#
loop_
_entity_poly.entity_id
_entity_poly.type
_entity_poly.pdbx_seq_one_letter_code
_entity_poly.pdbx_strand_id
1 'polypeptide(L)'
;DQTFWQVHHQAPEVLQGALQRAVQRDRLDPTARNADLYSGVGLLGAALADISPSTLTLTGVESEESALPYLMQNLDDKTTLTPVADRVDRWLRREVTGLSAATANEWSRATVILDPPRSGAKSDVISSLEKLAPAQIVYVACDPVALGRDTGLLDKAGYDMVFVEAWDLFPHTHHMETIATFVRREV
;
A
#
# COMPACT_ATOMS: atom_id res chain seq x y z
N ASP A 1 -6.93 3.41 -24.62
CA ASP A 1 -6.03 2.82 -23.61
C ASP A 1 -5.44 3.95 -22.80
N GLN A 2 -6.05 4.28 -21.65
CA GLN A 2 -5.56 5.29 -20.71
C GLN A 2 -5.26 4.66 -19.35
N THR A 3 -4.65 3.47 -19.35
CA THR A 3 -4.07 2.93 -18.14
C THR A 3 -2.84 3.76 -17.82
N PHE A 4 -2.78 4.32 -16.60
CA PHE A 4 -1.61 5.09 -16.13
C PHE A 4 -0.37 4.20 -16.21
N TRP A 5 0.56 4.57 -17.10
CA TRP A 5 1.85 3.90 -17.26
C TRP A 5 2.95 4.84 -16.75
N GLN A 6 3.88 4.31 -15.99
CA GLN A 6 5.04 5.05 -15.50
C GLN A 6 5.85 5.62 -16.69
N VAL A 7 6.05 6.93 -16.71
CA VAL A 7 6.66 7.66 -17.85
C VAL A 7 8.14 7.31 -18.07
N HIS A 8 8.84 6.78 -17.06
CA HIS A 8 10.25 6.39 -17.13
C HIS A 8 10.38 4.86 -17.21
N HIS A 9 11.10 4.34 -18.23
CA HIS A 9 11.23 2.89 -18.46
C HIS A 9 11.79 2.10 -17.27
N GLN A 10 12.60 2.72 -16.40
CA GLN A 10 13.18 2.10 -15.20
C GLN A 10 12.35 2.31 -13.92
N ALA A 11 11.30 3.13 -13.98
CA ALA A 11 10.50 3.44 -12.80
C ALA A 11 9.85 2.20 -12.13
N PRO A 12 9.31 1.21 -12.86
CA PRO A 12 8.78 0.00 -12.25
C PRO A 12 9.81 -0.78 -11.43
N GLU A 13 11.01 -1.01 -11.97
CA GLU A 13 12.08 -1.75 -11.28
C GLU A 13 12.57 -1.00 -10.05
N VAL A 14 12.72 0.32 -10.14
CA VAL A 14 13.11 1.18 -9.01
C VAL A 14 12.09 1.13 -7.90
N LEU A 15 10.79 1.26 -8.22
CA LEU A 15 9.70 1.21 -7.24
C LEU A 15 9.56 -0.17 -6.60
N GLN A 16 9.68 -1.25 -7.37
CA GLN A 16 9.66 -2.61 -6.83
C GLN A 16 10.82 -2.83 -5.86
N GLY A 17 12.05 -2.50 -6.27
CA GLY A 17 13.23 -2.60 -5.40
C GLY A 17 13.11 -1.75 -4.14
N ALA A 18 12.53 -0.57 -4.26
CA ALA A 18 12.27 0.32 -3.14
C ALA A 18 11.28 -0.27 -2.13
N LEU A 19 10.16 -0.79 -2.62
CA LEU A 19 9.18 -1.47 -1.76
C LEU A 19 9.84 -2.63 -1.00
N GLN A 20 10.63 -3.44 -1.69
CA GLN A 20 11.31 -4.59 -1.10
C GLN A 20 12.29 -4.21 0.02
N ARG A 21 12.94 -3.03 -0.09
CA ARG A 21 13.80 -2.47 0.97
C ARG A 21 13.00 -1.85 2.11
N ALA A 22 11.86 -1.23 1.80
CA ALA A 22 11.02 -0.52 2.75
C ALA A 22 10.27 -1.47 3.70
N VAL A 23 9.84 -2.63 3.21
CA VAL A 23 9.08 -3.60 4.01
C VAL A 23 9.90 -4.15 5.17
N GLN A 24 9.37 -4.02 6.38
CA GLN A 24 9.92 -4.69 7.57
C GLN A 24 9.54 -6.18 7.50
N ARG A 25 10.50 -7.03 7.14
CA ARG A 25 10.25 -8.45 6.82
C ARG A 25 9.82 -9.29 8.02
N ASP A 26 10.26 -8.91 9.21
CA ASP A 26 9.85 -9.50 10.49
C ASP A 26 8.38 -9.23 10.85
N ARG A 27 7.76 -8.24 10.18
CA ARG A 27 6.35 -7.88 10.31
C ARG A 27 5.49 -8.33 9.12
N LEU A 28 6.06 -9.02 8.13
CA LEU A 28 5.33 -9.53 6.97
C LEU A 28 4.77 -10.93 7.29
N ASP A 29 3.47 -10.99 7.57
CA ASP A 29 2.73 -12.24 7.70
C ASP A 29 1.97 -12.54 6.40
N PRO A 30 2.35 -13.59 5.63
CA PRO A 30 1.70 -13.89 4.36
C PRO A 30 0.24 -14.33 4.49
N THR A 31 -0.19 -14.75 5.69
CA THR A 31 -1.55 -15.22 5.96
C THR A 31 -2.48 -14.13 6.50
N ALA A 32 -1.94 -12.96 6.80
CA ALA A 32 -2.71 -11.82 7.29
C ALA A 32 -3.58 -11.18 6.20
N ARG A 33 -4.39 -10.20 6.56
CA ARG A 33 -5.21 -9.41 5.63
C ARG A 33 -4.37 -8.34 4.91
N ASN A 34 -3.32 -8.77 4.20
CA ASN A 34 -2.49 -7.83 3.46
C ASN A 34 -3.28 -7.13 2.35
N ALA A 35 -3.01 -5.87 2.11
CA ALA A 35 -3.73 -5.08 1.13
C ALA A 35 -2.80 -4.18 0.31
N ASP A 36 -3.06 -4.11 -1.00
CA ASP A 36 -2.49 -3.16 -1.94
C ASP A 36 -3.59 -2.17 -2.32
N LEU A 37 -3.51 -0.96 -1.76
CA LEU A 37 -4.52 0.09 -1.90
C LEU A 37 -4.07 1.08 -2.98
N TYR A 38 -4.96 1.39 -3.92
CA TYR A 38 -4.68 2.05 -5.19
C TYR A 38 -3.78 1.17 -6.07
N SER A 39 -4.11 -0.12 -6.15
CA SER A 39 -3.23 -1.18 -6.66
C SER A 39 -2.89 -1.06 -8.16
N GLY A 40 -3.66 -0.30 -8.93
CA GLY A 40 -3.48 -0.22 -10.38
C GLY A 40 -3.41 -1.61 -11.01
N VAL A 41 -2.32 -1.89 -11.72
CA VAL A 41 -2.06 -3.20 -12.35
C VAL A 41 -1.28 -4.19 -11.44
N GLY A 42 -1.06 -3.84 -10.15
CA GLY A 42 -0.46 -4.75 -9.17
C GLY A 42 1.06 -4.75 -9.07
N LEU A 43 1.72 -3.68 -9.53
CA LEU A 43 3.19 -3.57 -9.50
C LEU A 43 3.77 -3.74 -8.10
N LEU A 44 3.22 -3.04 -7.12
CA LEU A 44 3.70 -3.05 -5.74
C LEU A 44 3.28 -4.31 -5.00
N GLY A 45 2.06 -4.80 -5.26
CA GLY A 45 1.59 -6.09 -4.76
C GLY A 45 2.48 -7.25 -5.22
N ALA A 46 2.93 -7.26 -6.49
CA ALA A 46 3.88 -8.24 -7.01
C ALA A 46 5.23 -8.16 -6.31
N ALA A 47 5.75 -6.94 -6.09
CA ALA A 47 7.00 -6.74 -5.36
C ALA A 47 6.93 -7.23 -3.90
N LEU A 48 5.77 -7.07 -3.24
CA LEU A 48 5.53 -7.62 -1.90
C LEU A 48 5.48 -9.15 -1.93
N ALA A 49 4.80 -9.73 -2.91
CA ALA A 49 4.71 -11.19 -3.08
C ALA A 49 6.07 -11.83 -3.34
N ASP A 50 6.97 -11.17 -4.10
CA ASP A 50 8.32 -11.66 -4.39
C ASP A 50 9.20 -11.83 -3.14
N ILE A 51 8.94 -11.07 -2.08
CA ILE A 51 9.68 -11.15 -0.81
C ILE A 51 8.94 -11.90 0.28
N SER A 52 7.73 -12.36 -0.01
CA SER A 52 6.93 -13.14 0.93
C SER A 52 7.54 -14.55 1.13
N PRO A 53 7.60 -15.06 2.36
CA PRO A 53 8.15 -16.40 2.62
C PRO A 53 7.28 -17.55 2.11
N SER A 54 6.04 -17.27 1.74
CA SER A 54 5.08 -18.22 1.14
C SER A 54 4.06 -17.46 0.31
N THR A 55 3.09 -18.19 -0.30
CA THR A 55 1.98 -17.58 -1.04
C THR A 55 1.30 -16.49 -0.20
N LEU A 56 1.27 -15.28 -0.73
CA LEU A 56 0.76 -14.10 -0.03
C LEU A 56 -0.76 -13.99 -0.18
N THR A 57 -1.49 -13.92 0.93
CA THR A 57 -2.89 -13.49 0.91
C THR A 57 -2.92 -11.98 0.71
N LEU A 58 -3.53 -11.51 -0.37
CA LEU A 58 -3.53 -10.10 -0.77
C LEU A 58 -4.90 -9.65 -1.29
N THR A 59 -5.39 -8.51 -0.81
CA THR A 59 -6.51 -7.80 -1.42
C THR A 59 -5.96 -6.62 -2.22
N GLY A 60 -6.23 -6.59 -3.53
CA GLY A 60 -5.92 -5.45 -4.38
C GLY A 60 -7.15 -4.57 -4.59
N VAL A 61 -7.10 -3.32 -4.17
CA VAL A 61 -8.21 -2.37 -4.28
C VAL A 61 -7.89 -1.29 -5.30
N GLU A 62 -8.70 -1.25 -6.36
CA GLU A 62 -8.55 -0.29 -7.46
C GLU A 62 -9.91 0.24 -7.90
N SER A 63 -10.00 1.55 -8.12
CA SER A 63 -11.24 2.20 -8.56
C SER A 63 -11.47 2.09 -10.07
N GLU A 64 -10.40 1.92 -10.84
CA GLU A 64 -10.46 1.75 -12.30
C GLU A 64 -10.65 0.26 -12.63
N GLU A 65 -11.87 -0.14 -12.93
CA GLU A 65 -12.24 -1.55 -13.19
C GLU A 65 -11.44 -2.17 -14.35
N SER A 66 -11.03 -1.37 -15.31
CA SER A 66 -10.23 -1.82 -16.47
C SER A 66 -8.81 -2.28 -16.09
N ALA A 67 -8.31 -1.93 -14.92
CA ALA A 67 -7.02 -2.38 -14.43
C ALA A 67 -7.06 -3.79 -13.80
N LEU A 68 -8.22 -4.25 -13.32
CA LEU A 68 -8.34 -5.52 -12.59
C LEU A 68 -7.90 -6.76 -13.37
N PRO A 69 -8.18 -6.92 -14.67
CA PRO A 69 -7.66 -8.06 -15.43
C PRO A 69 -6.12 -8.14 -15.41
N TYR A 70 -5.45 -7.00 -15.49
CA TYR A 70 -3.98 -6.92 -15.42
C TYR A 70 -3.47 -7.19 -14.01
N LEU A 71 -4.14 -6.66 -12.98
CA LEU A 71 -3.87 -6.96 -11.58
C LEU A 71 -3.90 -8.48 -11.33
N MET A 72 -4.96 -9.15 -11.79
CA MET A 72 -5.12 -10.59 -11.64
C MET A 72 -4.02 -11.34 -12.37
N GLN A 73 -3.72 -10.98 -13.63
CA GLN A 73 -2.68 -11.63 -14.42
C GLN A 73 -1.28 -11.49 -13.80
N ASN A 74 -0.96 -10.32 -13.22
CA ASN A 74 0.35 -10.03 -12.66
C ASN A 74 0.60 -10.69 -11.30
N LEU A 75 -0.46 -11.16 -10.61
CA LEU A 75 -0.40 -11.70 -9.26
C LEU A 75 -0.86 -13.17 -9.14
N ASP A 76 -1.28 -13.79 -10.23
CA ASP A 76 -1.97 -15.10 -10.26
C ASP A 76 -1.15 -16.24 -9.62
N ASP A 77 0.15 -16.31 -9.90
CA ASP A 77 1.02 -17.39 -9.46
C ASP A 77 1.68 -17.16 -8.08
N LYS A 78 1.57 -15.95 -7.53
CA LYS A 78 2.30 -15.52 -6.32
C LYS A 78 1.41 -15.26 -5.12
N THR A 79 0.11 -15.11 -5.35
CA THR A 79 -0.81 -14.66 -4.31
C THR A 79 -2.10 -15.47 -4.28
N THR A 80 -2.75 -15.49 -3.10
CA THR A 80 -4.19 -15.71 -2.99
C THR A 80 -4.85 -14.34 -3.07
N LEU A 81 -5.18 -13.91 -4.30
CA LEU A 81 -5.64 -12.56 -4.60
C LEU A 81 -7.15 -12.43 -4.45
N THR A 82 -7.58 -11.35 -3.79
CA THR A 82 -8.96 -10.82 -3.83
C THR A 82 -8.96 -9.48 -4.55
N PRO A 83 -9.32 -9.42 -5.85
CA PRO A 83 -9.42 -8.15 -6.56
C PRO A 83 -10.71 -7.43 -6.20
N VAL A 84 -10.64 -6.12 -5.97
CA VAL A 84 -11.78 -5.28 -5.57
C VAL A 84 -11.86 -4.04 -6.44
N ALA A 85 -12.97 -3.92 -7.23
CA ALA A 85 -13.30 -2.71 -7.98
C ALA A 85 -14.05 -1.74 -7.07
N ASP A 86 -13.35 -0.89 -6.33
CA ASP A 86 -13.96 0.13 -5.49
C ASP A 86 -12.96 1.25 -5.15
N ARG A 87 -13.51 2.36 -4.67
CA ARG A 87 -12.71 3.42 -4.04
C ARG A 87 -12.16 2.92 -2.70
N VAL A 88 -10.89 3.20 -2.45
CA VAL A 88 -10.19 2.79 -1.23
C VAL A 88 -10.89 3.26 0.05
N ASP A 89 -11.34 4.54 0.10
CA ASP A 89 -12.03 5.09 1.27
C ASP A 89 -13.35 4.38 1.57
N ARG A 90 -14.08 3.95 0.53
CA ARG A 90 -15.33 3.23 0.65
C ARG A 90 -15.11 1.79 1.11
N TRP A 91 -14.13 1.11 0.50
CA TRP A 91 -13.78 -0.25 0.86
C TRP A 91 -13.31 -0.34 2.31
N LEU A 92 -12.37 0.53 2.73
CA LEU A 92 -11.88 0.55 4.11
C LEU A 92 -12.99 0.80 5.14
N ARG A 93 -13.95 1.67 4.84
CA ARG A 93 -15.12 1.88 5.73
C ARG A 93 -15.94 0.61 5.90
N ARG A 94 -16.11 -0.21 4.85
CA ARG A 94 -16.79 -1.51 4.97
C ARG A 94 -15.99 -2.48 5.83
N GLU A 95 -14.66 -2.54 5.66
CA GLU A 95 -13.80 -3.36 6.51
C GLU A 95 -13.90 -2.96 8.00
N VAL A 96 -13.90 -1.67 8.29
CA VAL A 96 -14.11 -1.16 9.67
C VAL A 96 -15.50 -1.53 10.20
N THR A 97 -16.55 -1.41 9.38
CA THR A 97 -17.92 -1.74 9.80
C THR A 97 -18.09 -3.24 10.05
N GLY A 98 -17.40 -4.08 9.27
CA GLY A 98 -17.42 -5.54 9.40
C GLY A 98 -16.39 -6.10 10.38
N LEU A 99 -15.70 -5.25 11.16
CA LEU A 99 -14.61 -5.67 12.03
C LEU A 99 -15.15 -6.57 13.16
N SER A 100 -14.65 -7.80 13.20
CA SER A 100 -14.84 -8.78 14.26
C SER A 100 -13.53 -9.04 15.00
N ALA A 101 -13.56 -9.75 16.12
CA ALA A 101 -12.34 -10.13 16.83
C ALA A 101 -11.38 -10.96 15.94
N ALA A 102 -11.93 -11.85 15.11
CA ALA A 102 -11.12 -12.67 14.18
C ALA A 102 -10.45 -11.81 13.10
N THR A 103 -11.24 -10.96 12.42
CA THR A 103 -10.71 -10.07 11.37
C THR A 103 -9.79 -8.98 11.93
N ALA A 104 -10.03 -8.50 13.15
CA ALA A 104 -9.11 -7.58 13.84
C ALA A 104 -7.74 -8.22 14.10
N ASN A 105 -7.70 -9.51 14.47
CA ASN A 105 -6.46 -10.24 14.64
C ASN A 105 -5.71 -10.41 13.30
N GLU A 106 -6.42 -10.68 12.20
CA GLU A 106 -5.82 -10.76 10.86
C GLU A 106 -5.27 -9.38 10.42
N TRP A 107 -6.02 -8.29 10.63
CA TRP A 107 -5.59 -6.94 10.33
C TRP A 107 -4.36 -6.52 11.16
N SER A 108 -4.31 -6.89 12.44
CA SER A 108 -3.21 -6.51 13.34
C SER A 108 -1.83 -7.04 12.91
N ARG A 109 -1.79 -8.01 12.01
CA ARG A 109 -0.58 -8.62 11.43
C ARG A 109 -0.36 -8.22 9.96
N ALA A 110 -1.27 -7.44 9.39
CA ALA A 110 -1.27 -7.10 7.98
C ALA A 110 -0.17 -6.10 7.61
N THR A 111 0.32 -6.24 6.38
CA THR A 111 1.07 -5.22 5.66
C THR A 111 0.13 -4.54 4.67
N VAL A 112 0.04 -3.21 4.74
CA VAL A 112 -0.77 -2.40 3.83
C VAL A 112 0.14 -1.54 2.97
N ILE A 113 -0.02 -1.62 1.65
CA ILE A 113 0.61 -0.71 0.69
C ILE A 113 -0.36 0.42 0.37
N LEU A 114 0.12 1.65 0.37
CA LEU A 114 -0.60 2.86 -0.06
C LEU A 114 0.16 3.51 -1.21
N ASP A 115 -0.47 3.64 -2.37
CA ASP A 115 0.01 4.44 -3.50
C ASP A 115 -1.07 5.43 -3.94
N PRO A 116 -1.43 6.40 -3.09
CA PRO A 116 -2.53 7.30 -3.34
C PRO A 116 -2.19 8.35 -4.41
N PRO A 117 -3.20 9.03 -4.99
CA PRO A 117 -2.98 10.14 -5.91
C PRO A 117 -2.24 11.30 -5.22
N ARG A 118 -1.79 12.30 -5.99
CA ARG A 118 -1.06 13.50 -5.53
C ARG A 118 -1.68 14.18 -4.30
N SER A 119 -2.99 14.09 -4.13
CA SER A 119 -3.68 14.66 -2.96
C SER A 119 -3.42 13.89 -1.65
N GLY A 120 -2.69 12.79 -1.68
CA GLY A 120 -2.43 11.89 -0.55
C GLY A 120 -3.61 10.99 -0.20
N ALA A 121 -3.41 10.15 0.83
CA ALA A 121 -4.42 9.23 1.34
C ALA A 121 -5.57 9.95 2.06
N LYS A 122 -5.28 11.06 2.72
CA LYS A 122 -6.21 11.90 3.48
C LYS A 122 -6.73 11.25 4.78
N SER A 123 -7.40 12.08 5.59
CA SER A 123 -7.85 11.71 6.94
C SER A 123 -8.77 10.50 6.99
N ASP A 124 -9.67 10.34 6.01
CA ASP A 124 -10.69 9.26 6.03
C ASP A 124 -10.04 7.88 5.88
N VAL A 125 -9.04 7.78 4.99
CA VAL A 125 -8.27 6.54 4.78
C VAL A 125 -7.44 6.23 6.03
N ILE A 126 -6.71 7.24 6.55
CA ILE A 126 -5.85 7.04 7.73
C ILE A 126 -6.66 6.72 8.98
N SER A 127 -7.81 7.36 9.19
CA SER A 127 -8.71 7.03 10.31
C SER A 127 -9.28 5.61 10.21
N SER A 128 -9.51 5.10 8.99
CA SER A 128 -9.90 3.70 8.81
C SER A 128 -8.76 2.75 9.12
N LEU A 129 -7.54 3.06 8.67
CA LEU A 129 -6.34 2.26 8.96
C LEU A 129 -6.00 2.27 10.46
N GLU A 130 -6.19 3.40 11.15
CA GLU A 130 -6.07 3.48 12.63
C GLU A 130 -6.96 2.43 13.31
N LYS A 131 -8.22 2.31 12.89
CA LYS A 131 -9.18 1.35 13.45
C LYS A 131 -8.87 -0.10 13.11
N LEU A 132 -8.41 -0.36 11.89
CA LEU A 132 -7.99 -1.70 11.43
C LEU A 132 -6.66 -2.11 12.03
N ALA A 133 -5.81 -1.14 12.36
CA ALA A 133 -4.54 -1.27 13.05
C ALA A 133 -3.54 -2.28 12.42
N PRO A 134 -3.22 -2.18 11.10
CA PRO A 134 -2.24 -3.07 10.49
C PRO A 134 -0.86 -2.95 11.16
N ALA A 135 -0.05 -4.02 11.07
CA ALA A 135 1.28 -4.07 11.67
C ALA A 135 2.23 -3.04 11.06
N GLN A 136 2.14 -2.86 9.74
CA GLN A 136 2.91 -1.87 9.01
C GLN A 136 2.15 -1.31 7.81
N ILE A 137 2.48 -0.08 7.44
CA ILE A 137 1.97 0.63 6.28
C ILE A 137 3.17 1.09 5.46
N VAL A 138 3.23 0.68 4.20
CA VAL A 138 4.24 1.15 3.24
C VAL A 138 3.58 2.15 2.31
N TYR A 139 3.99 3.41 2.39
CA TYR A 139 3.38 4.52 1.69
C TYR A 139 4.28 4.99 0.54
N VAL A 140 3.82 4.89 -0.69
CA VAL A 140 4.45 5.48 -1.88
C VAL A 140 3.80 6.83 -2.16
N ALA A 141 4.58 7.86 -2.35
CA ALA A 141 4.08 9.23 -2.54
C ALA A 141 4.81 9.92 -3.68
N CYS A 142 4.06 10.50 -4.60
CA CYS A 142 4.58 11.38 -5.65
C CYS A 142 4.55 12.87 -5.26
N ASP A 143 4.04 13.20 -4.07
CA ASP A 143 3.99 14.57 -3.53
C ASP A 143 4.48 14.58 -2.07
N PRO A 144 5.64 15.20 -1.78
CA PRO A 144 6.20 15.21 -0.43
C PRO A 144 5.38 16.06 0.56
N VAL A 145 4.60 17.04 0.09
CA VAL A 145 3.73 17.85 0.96
C VAL A 145 2.55 17.03 1.46
N ALA A 146 1.92 16.27 0.56
CA ALA A 146 0.87 15.34 0.92
C ALA A 146 1.37 14.25 1.88
N LEU A 147 2.57 13.69 1.62
CA LEU A 147 3.20 12.72 2.51
C LEU A 147 3.46 13.31 3.90
N GLY A 148 3.99 14.54 3.98
CA GLY A 148 4.27 15.19 5.27
C GLY A 148 3.00 15.40 6.11
N ARG A 149 1.89 15.82 5.48
CA ARG A 149 0.59 15.93 6.14
C ARG A 149 0.09 14.57 6.63
N ASP A 150 0.13 13.54 5.77
CA ASP A 150 -0.38 12.22 6.08
C ASP A 150 0.51 11.50 7.11
N THR A 151 1.83 11.78 7.14
CA THR A 151 2.76 11.36 8.22
C THR A 151 2.30 11.88 9.58
N GLY A 152 1.92 13.16 9.66
CA GLY A 152 1.38 13.74 10.90
C GLY A 152 0.06 13.10 11.36
N LEU A 153 -0.76 12.61 10.43
CA LEU A 153 -1.98 11.85 10.75
C LEU A 153 -1.64 10.43 11.22
N LEU A 154 -0.70 9.75 10.58
CA LEU A 154 -0.24 8.41 10.96
C LEU A 154 0.45 8.42 12.34
N ASP A 155 1.25 9.45 12.65
CA ASP A 155 1.83 9.61 13.98
C ASP A 155 0.75 9.69 15.07
N LYS A 156 -0.29 10.50 14.85
CA LYS A 156 -1.44 10.58 15.77
C LYS A 156 -2.23 9.28 15.87
N ALA A 157 -2.26 8.50 14.79
CA ALA A 157 -2.89 7.19 14.73
C ALA A 157 -2.05 6.05 15.36
N GLY A 158 -0.91 6.38 15.98
CA GLY A 158 -0.08 5.42 16.71
C GLY A 158 0.97 4.70 15.86
N TYR A 159 1.44 5.31 14.76
CA TYR A 159 2.47 4.76 13.91
C TYR A 159 3.77 5.58 13.99
N ASP A 160 4.90 4.89 14.00
CA ASP A 160 6.23 5.49 13.86
C ASP A 160 6.77 5.27 12.45
N MET A 161 7.34 6.32 11.85
CA MET A 161 8.05 6.21 10.60
C MET A 161 9.44 5.61 10.85
N VAL A 162 9.71 4.42 10.29
CA VAL A 162 10.97 3.67 10.51
C VAL A 162 11.87 3.62 9.28
N PHE A 163 11.34 3.99 8.12
CA PHE A 163 12.06 4.00 6.86
C PHE A 163 11.55 5.12 5.96
N VAL A 164 12.45 5.78 5.24
CA VAL A 164 12.12 6.72 4.17
C VAL A 164 13.24 6.71 3.12
N GLU A 165 12.85 6.68 1.85
CA GLU A 165 13.75 6.78 0.71
C GLU A 165 13.06 7.60 -0.38
N ALA A 166 13.81 8.45 -1.09
CA ALA A 166 13.27 9.34 -2.11
C ALA A 166 14.12 9.29 -3.39
N TRP A 167 13.46 9.39 -4.56
CA TRP A 167 14.10 9.39 -5.87
C TRP A 167 13.59 10.53 -6.73
N ASP A 168 14.50 11.14 -7.46
CA ASP A 168 14.17 12.03 -8.57
C ASP A 168 14.01 11.19 -9.86
N LEU A 169 12.80 10.67 -10.08
CA LEU A 169 12.46 9.93 -11.30
C LEU A 169 12.03 10.85 -12.46
N PHE A 170 11.89 12.14 -12.20
CA PHE A 170 11.43 13.14 -13.17
C PHE A 170 12.36 14.36 -13.16
N PRO A 171 13.61 14.24 -13.70
CA PRO A 171 14.53 15.35 -13.78
C PRO A 171 13.89 16.59 -14.41
N HIS A 172 14.10 17.76 -13.82
CA HIS A 172 13.52 19.05 -14.21
C HIS A 172 12.03 19.25 -13.84
N THR A 173 11.46 18.40 -12.99
CA THR A 173 10.14 18.63 -12.38
C THR A 173 10.26 18.70 -10.85
N HIS A 174 9.22 19.19 -10.18
CA HIS A 174 9.16 19.16 -8.70
C HIS A 174 8.63 17.81 -8.16
N HIS A 175 8.58 16.77 -9.00
CA HIS A 175 8.03 15.46 -8.66
C HIS A 175 9.13 14.54 -8.15
N MET A 176 9.11 14.30 -6.86
CA MET A 176 9.98 13.35 -6.20
C MET A 176 9.14 12.16 -5.73
N GLU A 177 9.48 10.97 -6.20
CA GLU A 177 8.88 9.75 -5.66
C GLU A 177 9.52 9.43 -4.32
N THR A 178 8.69 9.17 -3.33
CA THR A 178 9.12 8.86 -1.96
C THR A 178 8.41 7.61 -1.47
N ILE A 179 9.13 6.72 -0.81
CA ILE A 179 8.55 5.60 -0.08
C ILE A 179 8.88 5.74 1.41
N ALA A 180 7.88 5.54 2.26
CA ALA A 180 8.04 5.57 3.70
C ALA A 180 7.32 4.39 4.35
N THR A 181 7.91 3.82 5.40
CA THR A 181 7.30 2.73 6.17
C THR A 181 6.97 3.20 7.56
N PHE A 182 5.74 2.94 7.92
CA PHE A 182 5.19 3.23 9.24
C PHE A 182 4.86 1.92 9.93
N VAL A 183 5.33 1.76 11.16
CA VAL A 183 5.05 0.59 12.00
C VAL A 183 4.18 0.99 13.17
N ARG A 184 3.24 0.12 13.54
CA ARG A 184 2.38 0.37 14.68
C ARG A 184 3.19 0.31 15.97
N ARG A 185 3.01 1.33 16.85
CA ARG A 185 3.59 1.34 18.20
C ARG A 185 3.04 0.18 19.02
N GLU A 186 3.92 -0.50 19.71
CA GLU A 186 3.51 -1.45 20.74
C GLU A 186 3.00 -0.66 21.96
N VAL A 187 1.80 -1.01 22.41
CA VAL A 187 1.16 -0.40 23.61
C VAL A 187 1.54 -1.20 24.83
#